data_270405e1977f491473286d92709b0e8f
#
_entry.id   270405e1977f491473286d92709b0e8f
#
_cell.length_a   1.000
_cell.length_b   1.000
_cell.length_c   1.000
_cell.angle_alpha   90.00
_cell.angle_beta   90.00
_cell.angle_gamma   90.00
#
_symmetry.space_group_name_H-M   'P 1'
#
loop_
_entity.id
_entity.type
_entity.pdbx_description
1 polymer ?
#
loop_
_entity_poly.entity_id
_entity_poly.type
_entity_poly.pdbx_seq_one_letter_code
_entity_poly.pdbx_strand_id
1 'polypeptide(L)'
;MNSIEQNNHPEDMVGEHSAGTSLPVLKRKFSFRLATTSYIIPAPILPNLHFLGPHLDEIEIVLFESGDESNLPSSAEIREMGRVASDLDITYNIHLPGDLFFGDPDPTLREKFGETALRFYERTLPLDPTRYILHLDSRRADGTAEEDQNAWMDRVGESVESLARRGLDLHRVAVENLEYPLERVLPLVERSGMTFCLDIGHLLYYGYDLEFHLNAFLEKSSMVHLHGVTCGKDHRGIEWIPQEEWEAISRALENYSGGVSLEVFSLADLTSSLQRMLGITKRKEMP
;
A
#
# COMPACT_ATOMS: atom_id res chain seq x y z
N MET A 1 -16.45 -22.19 11.53
CA MET A 1 -16.38 -22.89 10.24
C MET A 1 -17.29 -22.18 9.26
N ASN A 2 -16.81 -21.17 8.57
CA ASN A 2 -17.42 -20.64 7.36
C ASN A 2 -16.26 -20.09 6.55
N SER A 3 -15.87 -20.87 5.56
CA SER A 3 -14.90 -20.51 4.55
C SER A 3 -15.52 -19.41 3.68
N ILE A 4 -14.98 -18.20 3.76
CA ILE A 4 -15.31 -17.15 2.79
C ILE A 4 -14.35 -17.37 1.62
N GLU A 5 -14.82 -18.11 0.62
CA GLU A 5 -14.19 -18.14 -0.70
C GLU A 5 -14.38 -16.77 -1.35
N GLN A 6 -13.27 -16.04 -1.49
CA GLN A 6 -13.22 -14.84 -2.33
C GLN A 6 -13.15 -15.30 -3.79
N ASN A 7 -14.30 -15.49 -4.42
CA ASN A 7 -14.44 -15.54 -5.87
C ASN A 7 -14.70 -14.13 -6.39
N ASN A 8 -13.66 -13.40 -6.69
CA ASN A 8 -13.75 -12.21 -7.53
C ASN A 8 -13.36 -12.61 -8.96
N HIS A 9 -14.32 -13.06 -9.76
CA HIS A 9 -14.16 -13.16 -11.20
C HIS A 9 -14.30 -11.77 -11.85
N PRO A 10 -13.49 -11.44 -12.89
CA PRO A 10 -13.44 -10.11 -13.51
C PRO A 10 -14.66 -9.77 -14.42
N GLU A 11 -15.71 -10.56 -14.45
CA GLU A 11 -16.76 -10.47 -15.49
C GLU A 11 -17.90 -9.48 -15.21
N ASP A 12 -17.96 -8.83 -14.03
CA ASP A 12 -19.10 -7.94 -13.68
C ASP A 12 -18.83 -6.43 -13.88
N MET A 13 -17.80 -6.04 -14.63
CA MET A 13 -17.44 -4.63 -14.83
C MET A 13 -17.60 -4.16 -16.28
N VAL A 14 -18.77 -4.33 -16.87
CA VAL A 14 -19.18 -3.56 -18.06
C VAL A 14 -20.11 -2.43 -17.60
N GLY A 15 -19.54 -1.37 -17.10
CA GLY A 15 -20.23 -0.12 -16.75
C GLY A 15 -19.83 1.00 -17.71
N GLU A 16 -20.82 1.67 -18.24
CA GLU A 16 -20.84 2.71 -19.26
C GLU A 16 -19.71 3.74 -19.11
N HIS A 17 -18.98 3.97 -20.20
CA HIS A 17 -18.09 5.12 -20.35
C HIS A 17 -18.90 6.41 -20.29
N SER A 18 -18.95 7.06 -19.13
CA SER A 18 -19.46 8.44 -19.04
C SER A 18 -18.38 9.40 -19.52
N ALA A 19 -18.73 10.18 -20.51
CA ALA A 19 -17.88 11.22 -21.09
C ALA A 19 -17.46 12.28 -20.07
N GLY A 20 -16.15 12.55 -19.94
CA GLY A 20 -15.69 13.90 -19.68
C GLY A 20 -15.41 14.34 -18.24
N THR A 21 -15.13 13.44 -17.28
CA THR A 21 -14.58 13.91 -16.00
C THR A 21 -13.05 13.77 -16.01
N SER A 22 -12.37 14.84 -16.32
CA SER A 22 -10.91 14.89 -16.16
C SER A 22 -10.58 14.87 -14.67
N LEU A 23 -9.64 14.02 -14.26
CA LEU A 23 -9.15 14.00 -12.89
C LEU A 23 -8.53 15.36 -12.52
N PRO A 24 -8.69 15.85 -11.28
CA PRO A 24 -8.00 17.06 -10.84
C PRO A 24 -6.48 16.84 -10.84
N VAL A 25 -5.72 17.88 -11.13
CA VAL A 25 -4.26 17.86 -11.01
C VAL A 25 -3.89 18.26 -9.58
N LEU A 26 -3.47 17.28 -8.78
CA LEU A 26 -3.07 17.48 -7.37
C LEU A 26 -1.56 17.34 -7.16
N LYS A 27 -0.82 17.21 -8.21
CA LYS A 27 0.64 17.10 -8.20
C LYS A 27 1.27 18.30 -7.48
N ARG A 28 2.13 18.04 -6.49
CA ARG A 28 2.85 19.05 -5.68
C ARG A 28 1.92 20.02 -4.91
N LYS A 29 0.71 19.56 -4.57
CA LYS A 29 -0.25 20.37 -3.81
C LYS A 29 -0.17 20.17 -2.30
N PHE A 30 0.53 19.13 -1.84
CA PHE A 30 0.63 18.76 -0.44
C PHE A 30 2.08 18.79 0.05
N SER A 31 2.27 18.68 1.37
CA SER A 31 3.58 18.47 1.99
C SER A 31 4.14 17.07 1.77
N PHE A 32 3.28 16.12 1.41
CA PHE A 32 3.55 14.72 1.11
C PHE A 32 3.41 14.45 -0.40
N ARG A 33 3.95 13.32 -0.87
CA ARG A 33 3.70 12.84 -2.23
C ARG A 33 2.36 12.13 -2.28
N LEU A 34 1.45 12.65 -3.11
CA LEU A 34 0.15 12.01 -3.34
C LEU A 34 0.27 10.92 -4.40
N ALA A 35 -0.16 9.72 -4.05
CA ALA A 35 -0.14 8.53 -4.89
C ALA A 35 -1.52 7.88 -5.04
N THR A 36 -1.62 6.92 -5.94
CA THR A 36 -2.70 5.94 -6.02
C THR A 36 -2.18 4.65 -6.67
N THR A 37 -2.97 3.58 -6.62
CA THR A 37 -2.62 2.28 -7.20
C THR A 37 -2.52 2.32 -8.72
N SER A 38 -1.74 1.41 -9.29
CA SER A 38 -1.56 1.24 -10.75
C SER A 38 -2.71 0.51 -11.45
N TYR A 39 -3.90 0.43 -10.82
CA TYR A 39 -5.07 -0.35 -11.30
C TYR A 39 -6.38 0.45 -11.23
N ILE A 40 -6.37 1.67 -11.74
CA ILE A 40 -7.53 2.58 -11.73
C ILE A 40 -8.41 2.40 -12.97
N ILE A 41 -7.80 2.14 -14.13
CA ILE A 41 -8.53 1.81 -15.35
C ILE A 41 -8.28 0.34 -15.72
N PRO A 42 -9.23 -0.35 -16.40
CA PRO A 42 -9.12 -1.76 -16.75
C PRO A 42 -8.08 -1.98 -17.87
N ALA A 43 -6.82 -1.78 -17.53
CA ALA A 43 -5.67 -1.85 -18.43
C ALA A 43 -4.42 -2.29 -17.64
N PRO A 44 -3.38 -2.81 -18.31
CA PRO A 44 -2.09 -3.08 -17.68
C PRO A 44 -1.45 -1.84 -17.04
N ILE A 45 -0.32 -2.04 -16.34
CA ILE A 45 0.36 -0.98 -15.58
C ILE A 45 0.69 0.24 -16.46
N LEU A 46 1.37 0.08 -17.60
CA LEU A 46 1.82 1.22 -18.42
C LEU A 46 0.72 2.20 -18.86
N PRO A 47 -0.44 1.77 -19.40
CA PRO A 47 -1.57 2.66 -19.63
C PRO A 47 -2.06 3.40 -18.38
N ASN A 48 -2.09 2.75 -17.22
CA ASN A 48 -2.43 3.39 -15.95
C ASN A 48 -1.41 4.49 -15.59
N LEU A 49 -0.09 4.25 -15.78
CA LEU A 49 0.93 5.26 -15.51
C LEU A 49 0.74 6.52 -16.37
N HIS A 50 0.48 6.34 -17.68
CA HIS A 50 0.21 7.47 -18.60
C HIS A 50 -1.07 8.23 -18.22
N PHE A 51 -2.09 7.52 -17.75
CA PHE A 51 -3.36 8.12 -17.34
C PHE A 51 -3.23 8.91 -16.02
N LEU A 52 -2.51 8.37 -15.04
CA LEU A 52 -2.43 8.91 -13.68
C LEU A 52 -1.30 9.93 -13.48
N GLY A 53 -0.17 9.72 -14.15
CA GLY A 53 1.05 10.51 -13.94
C GLY A 53 0.93 12.02 -14.14
N PRO A 54 0.08 12.55 -15.03
CA PRO A 54 -0.17 14.00 -15.11
C PRO A 54 -0.84 14.60 -13.86
N HIS A 55 -1.47 13.78 -13.02
CA HIS A 55 -2.34 14.21 -11.93
C HIS A 55 -1.70 14.11 -10.54
N LEU A 56 -0.74 13.20 -10.35
CA LEU A 56 -0.22 12.76 -9.05
C LEU A 56 1.31 12.83 -9.01
N ASP A 57 1.88 12.79 -7.81
CA ASP A 57 3.32 12.82 -7.58
C ASP A 57 3.97 11.43 -7.72
N GLU A 58 3.22 10.40 -7.33
CA GLU A 58 3.73 9.03 -7.22
C GLU A 58 2.65 8.03 -7.65
N ILE A 59 3.06 6.87 -8.19
CA ILE A 59 2.15 5.77 -8.48
C ILE A 59 2.62 4.54 -7.72
N GLU A 60 1.69 3.92 -7.01
CA GLU A 60 1.92 2.66 -6.34
C GLU A 60 1.75 1.50 -7.31
N ILE A 61 2.85 0.81 -7.59
CA ILE A 61 2.84 -0.38 -8.43
C ILE A 61 2.41 -1.57 -7.58
N VAL A 62 1.15 -1.96 -7.68
CA VAL A 62 0.62 -3.10 -6.95
C VAL A 62 0.95 -4.39 -7.68
N LEU A 63 1.68 -5.27 -7.01
CA LEU A 63 2.05 -6.60 -7.50
C LEU A 63 1.20 -7.62 -6.73
N PHE A 64 0.11 -8.10 -7.35
CA PHE A 64 -0.95 -8.83 -6.65
C PHE A 64 -0.55 -10.21 -6.19
N GLU A 65 0.12 -10.97 -7.04
CA GLU A 65 0.39 -12.40 -6.80
C GLU A 65 1.82 -12.79 -7.07
N SER A 66 2.32 -13.72 -6.26
CA SER A 66 3.67 -14.28 -6.37
C SER A 66 3.80 -15.40 -7.41
N GLY A 67 2.68 -15.95 -7.87
CA GLY A 67 2.60 -17.13 -8.74
C GLY A 67 2.90 -16.89 -10.22
N ASP A 68 2.52 -17.86 -11.05
CA ASP A 68 2.80 -17.84 -12.50
C ASP A 68 1.99 -16.79 -13.25
N GLU A 69 0.82 -16.40 -12.72
CA GLU A 69 -0.04 -15.33 -13.25
C GLU A 69 0.33 -13.94 -12.72
N SER A 70 1.50 -13.84 -12.08
CA SER A 70 2.01 -12.59 -11.52
C SER A 70 2.05 -11.48 -12.57
N ASN A 71 1.63 -10.28 -12.15
CA ASN A 71 1.74 -9.06 -12.93
C ASN A 71 3.12 -8.38 -12.81
N LEU A 72 4.15 -9.11 -12.39
CA LEU A 72 5.53 -8.59 -12.29
C LEU A 72 6.02 -8.12 -13.68
N PRO A 73 6.32 -6.83 -13.86
CA PRO A 73 6.74 -6.31 -15.15
C PRO A 73 8.01 -6.97 -15.68
N SER A 74 8.06 -7.20 -16.97
CA SER A 74 9.29 -7.62 -17.66
C SER A 74 10.38 -6.56 -17.60
N SER A 75 11.63 -6.94 -17.84
CA SER A 75 12.73 -5.97 -17.90
C SER A 75 12.56 -4.90 -18.99
N ALA A 76 11.79 -5.18 -20.05
CA ALA A 76 11.46 -4.20 -21.07
C ALA A 76 10.45 -3.17 -20.56
N GLU A 77 9.41 -3.62 -19.86
CA GLU A 77 8.40 -2.76 -19.23
C GLU A 77 9.02 -1.90 -18.12
N ILE A 78 9.92 -2.46 -17.29
CA ILE A 78 10.67 -1.69 -16.28
C ILE A 78 11.42 -0.52 -16.91
N ARG A 79 12.09 -0.73 -18.04
CA ARG A 79 12.78 0.36 -18.75
C ARG A 79 11.81 1.42 -19.29
N GLU A 80 10.65 0.99 -19.77
CA GLU A 80 9.61 1.91 -20.23
C GLU A 80 9.00 2.69 -19.08
N MET A 81 8.69 2.03 -17.96
CA MET A 81 8.23 2.69 -16.73
C MET A 81 9.23 3.74 -16.26
N GLY A 82 10.54 3.46 -16.32
CA GLY A 82 11.58 4.43 -16.01
C GLY A 82 11.55 5.68 -16.92
N ARG A 83 11.24 5.53 -18.22
CA ARG A 83 11.06 6.66 -19.14
C ARG A 83 9.81 7.45 -18.78
N VAL A 84 8.69 6.76 -18.54
CA VAL A 84 7.43 7.40 -18.13
C VAL A 84 7.61 8.21 -16.84
N ALA A 85 8.35 7.66 -15.86
CA ALA A 85 8.66 8.38 -14.63
C ALA A 85 9.41 9.69 -14.89
N SER A 86 10.44 9.65 -15.77
CA SER A 86 11.20 10.83 -16.15
C SER A 86 10.38 11.85 -16.92
N ASP A 87 9.59 11.39 -17.91
CA ASP A 87 8.80 12.26 -18.79
C ASP A 87 7.65 12.96 -18.07
N LEU A 88 7.03 12.26 -17.12
CA LEU A 88 5.91 12.77 -16.33
C LEU A 88 6.33 13.33 -14.98
N ASP A 89 7.62 13.25 -14.59
CA ASP A 89 8.14 13.71 -13.31
C ASP A 89 7.36 13.10 -12.13
N ILE A 90 7.29 11.77 -12.12
CA ILE A 90 6.67 10.96 -11.06
C ILE A 90 7.67 10.00 -10.44
N THR A 91 7.37 9.54 -9.24
CA THR A 91 8.07 8.44 -8.57
C THR A 91 7.18 7.20 -8.49
N TYR A 92 7.76 6.10 -8.06
CA TYR A 92 7.04 4.86 -7.76
C TYR A 92 7.29 4.44 -6.33
N ASN A 93 6.31 3.83 -5.70
CA ASN A 93 6.50 2.86 -4.64
C ASN A 93 5.99 1.49 -5.13
N ILE A 94 6.43 0.42 -4.50
CA ILE A 94 6.11 -0.95 -4.93
C ILE A 94 5.38 -1.65 -3.79
N HIS A 95 4.14 -2.05 -4.03
CA HIS A 95 3.43 -2.94 -3.15
C HIS A 95 3.79 -4.38 -3.51
N LEU A 96 4.50 -5.07 -2.61
CA LEU A 96 4.87 -6.47 -2.80
C LEU A 96 3.64 -7.38 -2.67
N PRO A 97 3.65 -8.58 -3.29
CA PRO A 97 2.51 -9.49 -3.19
C PRO A 97 2.11 -9.81 -1.76
N GLY A 98 0.80 -9.73 -1.47
CA GLY A 98 0.24 -10.01 -0.16
C GLY A 98 0.14 -11.50 0.20
N ASP A 99 0.50 -12.41 -0.73
CA ASP A 99 0.52 -13.86 -0.54
C ASP A 99 1.89 -14.41 -0.09
N LEU A 100 2.77 -13.56 0.44
CA LEU A 100 4.10 -13.91 0.95
C LEU A 100 4.05 -14.07 2.48
N PHE A 101 4.02 -15.32 2.97
CA PHE A 101 3.86 -15.63 4.40
C PHE A 101 5.23 -15.87 5.08
N PHE A 102 5.89 -14.80 5.51
CA PHE A 102 7.24 -14.85 6.13
C PHE A 102 7.27 -15.54 7.50
N GLY A 103 6.14 -15.67 8.16
CA GLY A 103 6.00 -16.39 9.42
C GLY A 103 5.43 -17.81 9.30
N ASP A 104 5.35 -18.39 8.09
CA ASP A 104 4.83 -19.74 7.88
C ASP A 104 5.58 -20.76 8.73
N PRO A 105 4.91 -21.75 9.38
CA PRO A 105 5.56 -22.81 10.15
C PRO A 105 6.56 -23.64 9.34
N ASP A 106 6.28 -23.88 8.04
CA ASP A 106 7.18 -24.62 7.16
C ASP A 106 8.37 -23.74 6.70
N PRO A 107 9.60 -24.06 7.13
CA PRO A 107 10.78 -23.29 6.73
C PRO A 107 11.04 -23.31 5.22
N THR A 108 10.63 -24.37 4.51
CA THR A 108 10.80 -24.48 3.05
C THR A 108 9.89 -23.46 2.35
N LEU A 109 8.67 -23.26 2.85
CA LEU A 109 7.76 -22.24 2.33
C LEU A 109 8.29 -20.84 2.64
N ARG A 110 8.81 -20.58 3.86
CA ARG A 110 9.41 -19.28 4.19
C ARG A 110 10.59 -18.94 3.26
N GLU A 111 11.45 -19.92 2.96
CA GLU A 111 12.55 -19.73 2.00
C GLU A 111 12.03 -19.37 0.61
N LYS A 112 11.05 -20.11 0.11
CA LYS A 112 10.39 -19.84 -1.19
C LYS A 112 9.76 -18.43 -1.24
N PHE A 113 9.07 -18.02 -0.18
CA PHE A 113 8.51 -16.66 -0.10
C PHE A 113 9.60 -15.59 -0.09
N GLY A 114 10.70 -15.83 0.63
CA GLY A 114 11.86 -14.96 0.62
C GLY A 114 12.52 -14.84 -0.76
N GLU A 115 12.69 -15.95 -1.49
CA GLU A 115 13.19 -15.94 -2.88
C GLU A 115 12.29 -15.16 -3.81
N THR A 116 10.98 -15.32 -3.63
CA THR A 116 9.99 -14.59 -4.41
C THR A 116 10.07 -13.10 -4.12
N ALA A 117 10.09 -12.68 -2.86
CA ALA A 117 10.21 -11.27 -2.48
C ALA A 117 11.48 -10.63 -3.09
N LEU A 118 12.63 -11.32 -3.02
CA LEU A 118 13.87 -10.83 -3.63
C LEU A 118 13.78 -10.72 -5.14
N ARG A 119 13.14 -11.67 -5.82
CA ARG A 119 12.91 -11.61 -7.26
C ARG A 119 12.11 -10.35 -7.65
N PHE A 120 11.08 -10.00 -6.88
CA PHE A 120 10.26 -8.80 -7.10
C PHE A 120 11.05 -7.53 -6.80
N TYR A 121 11.80 -7.52 -5.69
CA TYR A 121 12.68 -6.42 -5.32
C TYR A 121 13.73 -6.15 -6.40
N GLU A 122 14.52 -7.16 -6.80
CA GLU A 122 15.57 -7.03 -7.80
C GLU A 122 15.03 -6.58 -9.17
N ARG A 123 13.85 -7.08 -9.57
CA ARG A 123 13.21 -6.70 -10.83
C ARG A 123 12.81 -5.22 -10.84
N THR A 124 12.32 -4.69 -9.73
CA THR A 124 11.80 -3.32 -9.63
C THR A 124 12.83 -2.32 -9.15
N LEU A 125 13.97 -2.78 -8.61
CA LEU A 125 15.06 -1.92 -8.13
C LEU A 125 15.54 -0.85 -9.15
N PRO A 126 15.60 -1.13 -10.49
CA PRO A 126 15.98 -0.11 -11.47
C PRO A 126 15.02 1.06 -11.61
N LEU A 127 13.81 0.98 -11.05
CA LEU A 127 12.86 2.10 -10.97
C LEU A 127 13.20 3.08 -9.84
N ASP A 128 14.14 2.73 -8.98
CA ASP A 128 14.51 3.46 -7.76
C ASP A 128 13.30 3.83 -6.89
N PRO A 129 12.45 2.83 -6.50
CA PRO A 129 11.22 3.11 -5.78
C PRO A 129 11.46 3.83 -4.47
N THR A 130 10.54 4.70 -4.08
CA THR A 130 10.62 5.42 -2.80
C THR A 130 10.46 4.49 -1.63
N ARG A 131 9.60 3.44 -1.76
CA ARG A 131 9.36 2.41 -0.73
C ARG A 131 8.94 1.08 -1.37
N TYR A 132 9.13 0.02 -0.61
CA TYR A 132 8.55 -1.30 -0.82
C TYR A 132 7.57 -1.57 0.32
N ILE A 133 6.29 -1.73 0.02
CA ILE A 133 5.26 -2.06 0.99
C ILE A 133 5.26 -3.57 1.19
N LEU A 134 5.29 -3.99 2.44
CA LEU A 134 5.42 -5.40 2.83
C LEU A 134 4.35 -5.78 3.85
N HIS A 135 3.62 -6.85 3.55
CA HIS A 135 2.75 -7.51 4.51
C HIS A 135 3.53 -8.50 5.37
N LEU A 136 3.35 -8.42 6.68
CA LEU A 136 3.76 -9.47 7.62
C LEU A 136 2.49 -10.20 8.06
N ASP A 137 1.93 -11.00 7.17
CA ASP A 137 0.61 -11.62 7.32
C ASP A 137 0.62 -12.73 8.38
N SER A 138 -0.31 -12.66 9.34
CA SER A 138 -0.41 -13.61 10.44
C SER A 138 -1.41 -14.76 10.22
N ARG A 139 -2.11 -14.80 9.08
CA ARG A 139 -3.14 -15.82 8.78
C ARG A 139 -2.61 -17.26 8.76
N ARG A 140 -1.30 -17.46 8.65
CA ARG A 140 -0.62 -18.76 8.77
C ARG A 140 0.15 -18.92 10.08
N ALA A 141 -0.16 -18.14 11.11
CA ALA A 141 0.28 -18.45 12.46
C ALA A 141 -0.40 -19.75 12.93
N ASP A 142 0.29 -20.53 13.78
CA ASP A 142 -0.19 -21.85 14.26
C ASP A 142 -1.46 -21.74 15.10
N GLY A 143 -1.81 -20.54 15.59
CA GLY A 143 -2.99 -20.27 16.40
C GLY A 143 -3.06 -18.81 16.88
N THR A 144 -4.02 -18.52 17.75
CA THR A 144 -4.24 -17.19 18.33
C THR A 144 -3.68 -17.04 19.75
N ALA A 145 -3.13 -18.12 20.33
CA ALA A 145 -2.50 -18.08 21.65
C ALA A 145 -1.24 -17.19 21.61
N GLU A 146 -0.90 -16.57 22.74
CA GLU A 146 0.26 -15.67 22.82
C GLU A 146 1.58 -16.38 22.44
N GLU A 147 1.73 -17.65 22.86
CA GLU A 147 2.89 -18.48 22.50
C GLU A 147 3.00 -18.71 20.99
N ASP A 148 1.88 -18.96 20.31
CA ASP A 148 1.83 -19.15 18.86
C ASP A 148 2.18 -17.85 18.12
N GLN A 149 1.73 -16.72 18.64
CA GLN A 149 2.02 -15.40 18.10
C GLN A 149 3.50 -15.00 18.29
N ASN A 150 4.10 -15.38 19.43
CA ASN A 150 5.53 -15.18 19.66
C ASN A 150 6.37 -16.04 18.71
N ALA A 151 6.00 -17.32 18.56
CA ALA A 151 6.66 -18.22 17.62
C ALA A 151 6.52 -17.72 16.15
N TRP A 152 5.38 -17.17 15.77
CA TRP A 152 5.19 -16.52 14.48
C TRP A 152 6.13 -15.32 14.32
N MET A 153 6.24 -14.44 15.33
CA MET A 153 7.14 -13.29 15.29
C MET A 153 8.61 -13.69 15.19
N ASP A 154 9.03 -14.77 15.87
CA ASP A 154 10.40 -15.29 15.74
C ASP A 154 10.69 -15.73 14.30
N ARG A 155 9.76 -16.47 13.69
CA ARG A 155 9.89 -16.91 12.29
C ARG A 155 9.91 -15.74 11.31
N VAL A 156 9.08 -14.73 11.51
CA VAL A 156 9.10 -13.49 10.71
C VAL A 156 10.46 -12.79 10.86
N GLY A 157 10.98 -12.69 12.09
CA GLY A 157 12.30 -12.11 12.36
C GLY A 157 13.41 -12.83 11.60
N GLU A 158 13.44 -14.18 11.65
CA GLU A 158 14.39 -14.99 10.89
C GLU A 158 14.31 -14.73 9.38
N SER A 159 13.09 -14.64 8.85
CA SER A 159 12.84 -14.38 7.43
C SER A 159 13.33 -12.99 7.00
N VAL A 160 13.01 -11.94 7.77
CA VAL A 160 13.45 -10.57 7.53
C VAL A 160 14.98 -10.47 7.58
N GLU A 161 15.64 -11.10 8.55
CA GLU A 161 17.10 -11.16 8.61
C GLU A 161 17.72 -11.90 7.43
N SER A 162 17.06 -12.97 6.96
CA SER A 162 17.48 -13.69 5.77
C SER A 162 17.40 -12.83 4.51
N LEU A 163 16.31 -12.06 4.35
CA LEU A 163 16.13 -11.11 3.25
C LEU A 163 17.23 -10.05 3.25
N ALA A 164 17.54 -9.47 4.41
CA ALA A 164 18.61 -8.48 4.56
C ALA A 164 19.97 -9.04 4.16
N ARG A 165 20.33 -10.24 4.66
CA ARG A 165 21.59 -10.90 4.29
C ARG A 165 21.71 -11.21 2.79
N ARG A 166 20.57 -11.36 2.10
CA ARG A 166 20.48 -11.63 0.66
C ARG A 166 20.36 -10.37 -0.19
N GLY A 167 20.41 -9.17 0.42
CA GLY A 167 20.54 -7.91 -0.28
C GLY A 167 19.29 -7.03 -0.34
N LEU A 168 18.19 -7.41 0.33
CA LEU A 168 17.05 -6.50 0.50
C LEU A 168 17.47 -5.32 1.40
N ASP A 169 17.36 -4.10 0.90
CA ASP A 169 17.57 -2.90 1.70
C ASP A 169 16.35 -2.63 2.59
N LEU A 170 16.45 -3.04 3.86
CA LEU A 170 15.35 -2.90 4.81
C LEU A 170 14.96 -1.44 5.10
N HIS A 171 15.88 -0.47 4.91
CA HIS A 171 15.54 0.96 5.07
C HIS A 171 14.57 1.46 3.99
N ARG A 172 14.40 0.72 2.91
CA ARG A 172 13.40 0.99 1.87
C ARG A 172 12.08 0.29 2.10
N VAL A 173 11.97 -0.57 3.12
CA VAL A 173 10.76 -1.34 3.41
C VAL A 173 9.86 -0.59 4.38
N ALA A 174 8.58 -0.53 4.05
CA ALA A 174 7.51 -0.07 4.91
C ALA A 174 6.55 -1.23 5.20
N VAL A 175 6.41 -1.59 6.47
CA VAL A 175 5.52 -2.67 6.92
C VAL A 175 4.12 -2.12 7.08
N GLU A 176 3.16 -2.74 6.40
CA GLU A 176 1.76 -2.35 6.47
C GLU A 176 1.04 -2.99 7.66
N ASN A 177 0.15 -2.24 8.30
CA ASN A 177 -0.73 -2.78 9.34
C ASN A 177 -1.86 -3.59 8.75
N LEU A 178 -2.04 -4.78 9.29
CA LEU A 178 -3.10 -5.72 8.93
C LEU A 178 -4.06 -5.92 10.11
N GLU A 179 -4.57 -7.14 10.28
CA GLU A 179 -5.58 -7.50 11.29
C GLU A 179 -5.07 -7.60 12.75
N TYR A 180 -3.78 -7.43 13.00
CA TYR A 180 -3.18 -7.52 14.33
C TYR A 180 -2.71 -6.16 14.86
N PRO A 181 -2.55 -5.97 16.19
CA PRO A 181 -2.02 -4.74 16.76
C PRO A 181 -0.60 -4.42 16.28
N LEU A 182 -0.38 -3.18 15.79
CA LEU A 182 0.92 -2.72 15.26
C LEU A 182 2.07 -2.84 16.27
N GLU A 183 1.76 -2.72 17.55
CA GLU A 183 2.74 -2.87 18.65
C GLU A 183 3.45 -4.22 18.61
N ARG A 184 2.81 -5.26 18.08
CA ARG A 184 3.40 -6.59 17.95
C ARG A 184 4.63 -6.59 17.06
N VAL A 185 4.58 -5.90 15.94
CA VAL A 185 5.68 -5.85 14.96
C VAL A 185 6.62 -4.67 15.17
N LEU A 186 6.27 -3.70 16.02
CA LEU A 186 7.08 -2.52 16.31
C LEU A 186 8.54 -2.84 16.68
N PRO A 187 8.83 -3.80 17.61
CA PRO A 187 10.22 -4.11 17.94
C PRO A 187 11.03 -4.66 16.76
N LEU A 188 10.39 -5.39 15.84
CA LEU A 188 11.03 -5.88 14.62
C LEU A 188 11.33 -4.73 13.67
N VAL A 189 10.33 -3.88 13.41
CA VAL A 189 10.47 -2.74 12.49
C VAL A 189 11.59 -1.81 12.96
N GLU A 190 11.62 -1.45 14.24
CA GLU A 190 12.64 -0.55 14.80
C GLU A 190 14.05 -1.16 14.74
N ARG A 191 14.26 -2.40 15.17
CA ARG A 191 15.58 -3.03 15.14
C ARG A 191 16.11 -3.32 13.74
N SER A 192 15.22 -3.47 12.76
CA SER A 192 15.59 -3.76 11.37
C SER A 192 15.82 -2.50 10.53
N GLY A 193 15.48 -1.31 11.06
CA GLY A 193 15.56 -0.06 10.32
C GLY A 193 14.47 0.11 9.26
N MET A 194 13.44 -0.73 9.27
CA MET A 194 12.23 -0.55 8.47
C MET A 194 11.38 0.60 9.00
N THR A 195 10.37 0.99 8.25
CA THR A 195 9.35 1.96 8.65
C THR A 195 7.97 1.34 8.57
N PHE A 196 6.92 2.10 8.88
CA PHE A 196 5.56 1.64 8.67
C PHE A 196 4.96 2.21 7.38
N CYS A 197 4.07 1.44 6.78
CA CYS A 197 2.98 1.92 5.94
C CYS A 197 1.73 1.93 6.84
N LEU A 198 1.30 3.10 7.28
CA LEU A 198 0.12 3.21 8.13
C LEU A 198 -1.13 3.20 7.25
N ASP A 199 -1.76 2.04 7.17
CA ASP A 199 -3.04 1.91 6.46
C ASP A 199 -4.18 2.35 7.38
N ILE A 200 -4.71 3.54 7.08
CA ILE A 200 -5.81 4.16 7.81
C ILE A 200 -7.13 3.45 7.51
N GLY A 201 -7.31 2.98 6.28
CA GLY A 201 -8.50 2.21 5.91
C GLY A 201 -8.59 0.90 6.68
N HIS A 202 -7.49 0.18 6.87
CA HIS A 202 -7.44 -1.02 7.71
C HIS A 202 -7.72 -0.71 9.18
N LEU A 203 -7.21 0.42 9.71
CA LEU A 203 -7.56 0.81 11.09
C LEU A 203 -9.07 0.97 11.25
N LEU A 204 -9.73 1.63 10.28
CA LEU A 204 -11.17 1.81 10.29
C LEU A 204 -11.92 0.48 10.06
N TYR A 205 -11.42 -0.38 9.17
CA TYR A 205 -12.03 -1.66 8.85
C TYR A 205 -12.04 -2.63 10.02
N TYR A 206 -10.92 -2.72 10.75
CA TYR A 206 -10.77 -3.60 11.92
C TYR A 206 -11.22 -2.95 13.23
N GLY A 207 -11.62 -1.67 13.21
CA GLY A 207 -12.12 -0.94 14.40
C GLY A 207 -11.04 -0.58 15.41
N TYR A 208 -9.83 -0.33 14.97
CA TYR A 208 -8.74 0.17 15.81
C TYR A 208 -8.91 1.66 16.15
N ASP A 209 -8.37 2.08 17.29
CA ASP A 209 -8.36 3.48 17.69
C ASP A 209 -7.50 4.33 16.74
N LEU A 210 -8.17 5.11 15.90
CA LEU A 210 -7.51 5.92 14.88
C LEU A 210 -6.61 7.00 15.50
N GLU A 211 -7.08 7.70 16.55
CA GLU A 211 -6.31 8.78 17.17
C GLU A 211 -5.04 8.26 17.83
N PHE A 212 -5.14 7.14 18.53
CA PHE A 212 -3.97 6.46 19.10
C PHE A 212 -2.95 6.12 18.00
N HIS A 213 -3.38 5.50 16.89
CA HIS A 213 -2.45 5.07 15.84
C HIS A 213 -1.84 6.24 15.09
N LEU A 214 -2.60 7.30 14.80
CA LEU A 214 -2.04 8.52 14.22
C LEU A 214 -0.96 9.13 15.11
N ASN A 215 -1.20 9.22 16.42
CA ASN A 215 -0.23 9.80 17.37
C ASN A 215 1.01 8.92 17.58
N ALA A 216 0.87 7.60 17.62
CA ALA A 216 1.95 6.68 17.97
C ALA A 216 2.79 6.27 16.75
N PHE A 217 2.20 6.18 15.56
CA PHE A 217 2.83 5.53 14.41
C PHE A 217 3.04 6.43 13.20
N LEU A 218 2.32 7.55 13.03
CA LEU A 218 2.45 8.37 11.83
C LEU A 218 3.88 8.90 11.61
N GLU A 219 4.57 9.34 12.66
CA GLU A 219 5.97 9.79 12.57
C GLU A 219 6.96 8.65 12.27
N LYS A 220 6.57 7.41 12.55
CA LYS A 220 7.34 6.20 12.24
C LYS A 220 7.01 5.65 10.85
N SER A 221 6.05 6.25 10.15
CA SER A 221 5.55 5.81 8.86
C SER A 221 6.15 6.64 7.74
N SER A 222 6.70 5.98 6.74
CA SER A 222 7.18 6.63 5.52
C SER A 222 6.14 6.62 4.40
N MET A 223 5.07 5.82 4.59
CA MET A 223 3.92 5.70 3.71
C MET A 223 2.64 5.65 4.54
N VAL A 224 1.57 6.19 3.98
CA VAL A 224 0.20 6.07 4.49
C VAL A 224 -0.66 5.51 3.35
N HIS A 225 -1.41 4.45 3.62
CA HIS A 225 -2.51 4.03 2.76
C HIS A 225 -3.81 4.66 3.26
N LEU A 226 -4.60 5.16 2.33
CA LEU A 226 -5.82 5.88 2.64
C LEU A 226 -6.94 5.43 1.71
N HIS A 227 -7.93 4.78 2.30
CA HIS A 227 -9.15 4.36 1.61
C HIS A 227 -10.34 4.38 2.57
N GLY A 228 -11.53 4.40 2.02
CA GLY A 228 -12.76 4.31 2.80
C GLY A 228 -13.22 2.87 3.00
N VAL A 229 -14.16 2.71 3.92
CA VAL A 229 -14.81 1.44 4.24
C VAL A 229 -16.32 1.63 4.22
N THR A 230 -17.03 0.77 3.48
CA THR A 230 -18.49 0.80 3.45
C THR A 230 -19.09 -0.59 3.20
N CYS A 231 -20.18 -0.91 3.89
CA CYS A 231 -20.86 -2.20 3.76
C CYS A 231 -19.93 -3.42 3.93
N GLY A 232 -18.95 -3.34 4.83
CA GLY A 232 -17.99 -4.42 5.10
C GLY A 232 -16.98 -4.65 3.96
N LYS A 233 -16.81 -3.66 3.07
CA LYS A 233 -15.78 -3.64 2.02
C LYS A 233 -14.82 -2.50 2.26
N ASP A 234 -13.56 -2.79 2.19
CA ASP A 234 -12.43 -1.86 2.19
C ASP A 234 -12.08 -1.35 0.78
N HIS A 235 -11.00 -0.60 0.65
CA HIS A 235 -10.48 -0.03 -0.61
C HIS A 235 -11.53 0.75 -1.41
N ARG A 236 -12.44 1.42 -0.69
CA ARG A 236 -13.44 2.33 -1.27
C ARG A 236 -12.93 3.76 -1.26
N GLY A 237 -13.58 4.63 -2.01
CA GLY A 237 -13.24 6.05 -2.03
C GLY A 237 -13.27 6.67 -0.62
N ILE A 238 -12.38 7.63 -0.34
CA ILE A 238 -12.26 8.24 0.99
C ILE A 238 -13.48 9.07 1.40
N GLU A 239 -14.43 9.32 0.49
CA GLU A 239 -15.74 9.92 0.83
C GLU A 239 -16.53 9.08 1.84
N TRP A 240 -16.22 7.78 1.96
CA TRP A 240 -16.84 6.88 2.92
C TRP A 240 -16.22 6.95 4.33
N ILE A 241 -15.10 7.67 4.50
CA ILE A 241 -14.55 7.94 5.83
C ILE A 241 -15.49 8.94 6.52
N PRO A 242 -16.01 8.64 7.74
CA PRO A 242 -16.86 9.57 8.46
C PRO A 242 -16.17 10.93 8.69
N GLN A 243 -16.95 11.97 8.87
CA GLN A 243 -16.43 13.35 8.86
C GLN A 243 -15.47 13.64 10.04
N GLU A 244 -15.75 13.07 11.21
CA GLU A 244 -14.92 13.26 12.41
C GLU A 244 -13.53 12.65 12.23
N GLU A 245 -13.46 11.40 11.74
CA GLU A 245 -12.22 10.71 11.43
C GLU A 245 -11.46 11.41 10.30
N TRP A 246 -12.18 11.88 9.27
CA TRP A 246 -11.56 12.63 8.18
C TRP A 246 -10.90 13.94 8.69
N GLU A 247 -11.50 14.63 9.63
CA GLU A 247 -10.92 15.83 10.22
C GLU A 247 -9.65 15.51 11.04
N ALA A 248 -9.64 14.41 11.77
CA ALA A 248 -8.46 13.95 12.49
C ALA A 248 -7.32 13.58 11.52
N ILE A 249 -7.62 12.78 10.48
CA ILE A 249 -6.68 12.40 9.43
C ILE A 249 -6.11 13.65 8.73
N SER A 250 -6.98 14.57 8.32
CA SER A 250 -6.57 15.78 7.61
C SER A 250 -5.60 16.63 8.44
N ARG A 251 -5.86 16.80 9.74
CA ARG A 251 -4.96 17.52 10.66
C ARG A 251 -3.62 16.81 10.80
N ALA A 252 -3.63 15.47 10.95
CA ALA A 252 -2.42 14.70 11.08
C ALA A 252 -1.53 14.79 9.83
N LEU A 253 -2.13 14.80 8.63
CA LEU A 253 -1.42 14.89 7.36
C LEU A 253 -0.88 16.31 7.01
N GLU A 254 -1.28 17.38 7.72
CA GLU A 254 -0.84 18.75 7.40
C GLU A 254 0.68 18.92 7.39
N ASN A 255 1.38 18.24 8.31
CA ASN A 255 2.83 18.32 8.46
C ASN A 255 3.54 17.01 8.04
N TYR A 256 2.81 16.04 7.53
CA TYR A 256 3.37 14.79 7.05
C TYR A 256 4.11 15.02 5.73
N SER A 257 5.26 14.36 5.54
CA SER A 257 6.13 14.55 4.37
C SER A 257 6.48 13.25 3.62
N GLY A 258 5.90 12.12 4.03
CA GLY A 258 6.08 10.82 3.36
C GLY A 258 5.29 10.68 2.06
N GLY A 259 4.86 9.47 1.74
CA GLY A 259 3.90 9.18 0.68
C GLY A 259 2.50 8.98 1.26
N VAL A 260 1.47 9.38 0.53
CA VAL A 260 0.07 9.06 0.83
C VAL A 260 -0.53 8.44 -0.42
N SER A 261 -0.82 7.16 -0.38
CA SER A 261 -1.45 6.44 -1.48
C SER A 261 -2.95 6.30 -1.24
N LEU A 262 -3.74 6.81 -2.16
CA LEU A 262 -5.17 6.50 -2.23
C LEU A 262 -5.30 5.07 -2.74
N GLU A 263 -5.43 4.12 -1.82
CA GLU A 263 -5.46 2.70 -2.14
C GLU A 263 -6.86 2.26 -2.57
N VAL A 264 -7.21 2.64 -3.78
CA VAL A 264 -8.48 2.33 -4.43
C VAL A 264 -8.23 1.69 -5.79
N PHE A 265 -9.21 0.95 -6.31
CA PHE A 265 -9.08 0.13 -7.51
C PHE A 265 -10.14 0.44 -8.57
N SER A 266 -10.73 1.64 -8.52
CA SER A 266 -11.67 2.09 -9.54
C SER A 266 -11.55 3.58 -9.82
N LEU A 267 -11.86 3.97 -11.05
CA LEU A 267 -11.87 5.39 -11.44
C LEU A 267 -12.91 6.20 -10.64
N ALA A 268 -14.02 5.58 -10.26
CA ALA A 268 -15.07 6.24 -9.48
C ALA A 268 -14.56 6.56 -8.07
N ASP A 269 -13.99 5.56 -7.36
CA ASP A 269 -13.44 5.72 -6.02
C ASP A 269 -12.24 6.70 -6.02
N LEU A 270 -11.38 6.67 -7.05
CA LEU A 270 -10.29 7.64 -7.19
C LEU A 270 -10.83 9.06 -7.40
N THR A 271 -11.80 9.24 -8.29
CA THR A 271 -12.36 10.56 -8.61
C THR A 271 -12.95 11.22 -7.37
N SER A 272 -13.78 10.51 -6.61
CA SER A 272 -14.37 11.00 -5.37
C SER A 272 -13.31 11.27 -4.29
N SER A 273 -12.29 10.40 -4.19
CA SER A 273 -11.17 10.58 -3.27
C SER A 273 -10.39 11.86 -3.58
N LEU A 274 -10.03 12.10 -4.84
CA LEU A 274 -9.32 13.31 -5.26
C LEU A 274 -10.15 14.58 -5.03
N GLN A 275 -11.48 14.52 -5.21
CA GLN A 275 -12.37 15.64 -4.87
C GLN A 275 -12.36 15.96 -3.38
N ARG A 276 -12.33 14.94 -2.52
CA ARG A 276 -12.23 15.14 -1.07
C ARG A 276 -10.87 15.70 -0.66
N MET A 277 -9.77 15.22 -1.29
CA MET A 277 -8.42 15.77 -1.09
C MET A 277 -8.31 17.26 -1.43
N LEU A 278 -9.02 17.75 -2.44
CA LEU A 278 -9.09 19.19 -2.75
C LEU A 278 -9.58 20.05 -1.57
N GLY A 279 -10.36 19.47 -0.67
CA GLY A 279 -10.82 20.15 0.55
C GLY A 279 -9.68 20.51 1.50
N ILE A 280 -8.60 19.74 1.55
CA ILE A 280 -7.42 20.02 2.37
C ILE A 280 -6.67 21.23 1.82
N THR A 281 -6.47 21.33 0.51
CA THR A 281 -5.74 22.44 -0.11
C THR A 281 -6.44 23.80 0.08
N LYS A 282 -7.77 23.81 0.02
CA LYS A 282 -8.56 25.02 0.17
C LYS A 282 -8.52 25.62 1.59
N ARG A 283 -8.29 24.81 2.62
CA ARG A 283 -8.14 25.31 4.00
C ARG A 283 -6.83 26.08 4.21
N LYS A 284 -5.76 25.77 3.45
CA LYS A 284 -4.47 26.49 3.52
C LYS A 284 -4.49 27.85 2.80
N GLU A 285 -5.46 28.08 1.90
CA GLU A 285 -5.60 29.32 1.11
C GLU A 285 -6.58 30.34 1.72
N MET A 286 -7.25 29.98 2.81
CA MET A 286 -8.11 30.93 3.54
C MET A 286 -7.29 31.66 4.61
N PRO A 287 -7.26 33.00 4.58
CA PRO A 287 -6.50 33.83 5.53
C PRO A 287 -7.06 33.79 6.95
#